data_cd0f01f0f5e4fa9b6220f6a3f57a4960
#
_entry.id   cd0f01f0f5e4fa9b6220f6a3f57a4960
#
_cell.length_a   1.000
_cell.length_b   1.000
_cell.length_c   1.000
_cell.angle_alpha   90.00
_cell.angle_beta   90.00
_cell.angle_gamma   90.00
#
_symmetry.space_group_name_H-M   'P 1'
#
loop_
_entity.id
_entity.type
_entity.pdbx_description
1 polymer ?
#
loop_
_entity_poly.entity_id
_entity_poly.type
_entity_poly.pdbx_seq_one_letter_code
_entity_poly.pdbx_strand_id
1 'polypeptide(L)'
;MRGHEIDFAGRARPAIPAGILEGGVVAIARHLAASRVEAIADALLEGGVLAFELTLNEPQADALRAIEAAARHVTGTPLRIGAGTVLTHEAARRATDAGATFLVMPHTDPGLVTWAADQGIPVFPGAATPTEVLAGWQAGAAAVKVFPASTLGPTFVRELRGPFPDIPLLPSGGITLADVAAFIRAGAVGIGMGSWLTADRDATAITSKARHVTTAVQEARPTPRAG
;
A
#
# COMPACT_ATOMS: atom_id res chain seq x y z
N MET A 1 9.46 17.66 -20.67
CA MET A 1 9.94 18.42 -19.47
C MET A 1 10.04 17.39 -18.35
N ARG A 2 11.23 17.09 -17.86
CA ARG A 2 11.44 16.20 -16.71
C ARG A 2 10.97 16.98 -15.48
N GLY A 3 9.91 16.49 -14.80
CA GLY A 3 9.44 17.08 -13.56
C GLY A 3 10.59 17.14 -12.55
N HIS A 4 10.66 18.22 -11.82
CA HIS A 4 11.58 18.35 -10.70
C HIS A 4 11.27 17.23 -9.71
N GLU A 5 12.11 16.16 -9.71
CA GLU A 5 12.24 15.31 -8.54
C GLU A 5 12.57 16.26 -7.38
N ILE A 6 11.64 16.43 -6.44
CA ILE A 6 11.94 17.11 -5.18
C ILE A 6 12.97 16.22 -4.50
N ASP A 7 14.21 16.68 -4.55
CA ASP A 7 15.38 15.92 -4.14
C ASP A 7 15.27 15.56 -2.65
N PHE A 8 15.20 14.28 -2.38
CA PHE A 8 15.30 13.72 -1.05
C PHE A 8 16.79 13.78 -0.64
N ALA A 9 17.26 14.97 -0.20
CA ALA A 9 18.61 15.20 0.33
C ALA A 9 19.75 14.53 -0.49
N GLY A 10 19.63 14.46 -1.82
CA GLY A 10 20.62 13.83 -2.69
C GLY A 10 20.63 12.30 -2.67
N ARG A 11 19.59 11.65 -2.12
CA ARG A 11 19.47 10.20 -2.00
C ARG A 11 18.42 9.65 -2.99
N ALA A 12 18.64 8.44 -3.48
CA ALA A 12 17.68 7.76 -4.33
C ALA A 12 16.43 7.35 -3.49
N ARG A 13 15.26 7.83 -3.90
CA ARG A 13 13.97 7.43 -3.31
C ARG A 13 13.64 5.99 -3.70
N PRO A 14 13.28 5.10 -2.75
CA PRO A 14 12.81 3.76 -3.11
C PRO A 14 11.57 3.84 -4.00
N ALA A 15 11.58 3.08 -5.09
CA ALA A 15 10.46 3.06 -6.02
C ALA A 15 9.23 2.37 -5.39
N ILE A 16 8.03 2.80 -5.79
CA ILE A 16 6.80 2.06 -5.48
C ILE A 16 6.94 0.67 -6.11
N PRO A 17 6.67 -0.43 -5.37
CA PRO A 17 6.68 -1.77 -5.95
C PRO A 17 5.82 -1.85 -7.22
N ALA A 18 6.38 -2.42 -8.30
CA ALA A 18 5.71 -2.48 -9.59
C ALA A 18 4.29 -3.09 -9.51
N GLY A 19 4.11 -4.13 -8.70
CA GLY A 19 2.81 -4.75 -8.49
C GLY A 19 1.75 -3.80 -7.92
N ILE A 20 2.14 -2.77 -7.14
CA ILE A 20 1.21 -1.73 -6.65
C ILE A 20 0.81 -0.80 -7.79
N LEU A 21 1.76 -0.42 -8.65
CA LEU A 21 1.47 0.45 -9.80
C LEU A 21 0.65 -0.28 -10.87
N GLU A 22 0.96 -1.54 -11.14
CA GLU A 22 0.28 -2.37 -12.13
C GLU A 22 -1.13 -2.76 -11.68
N GLY A 23 -1.25 -3.38 -10.50
CA GLY A 23 -2.53 -3.85 -9.96
C GLY A 23 -3.41 -2.72 -9.40
N GLY A 24 -2.78 -1.66 -8.89
CA GLY A 24 -3.47 -0.52 -8.27
C GLY A 24 -4.18 -0.85 -6.96
N VAL A 25 -3.92 -2.02 -6.38
CA VAL A 25 -4.56 -2.48 -5.14
C VAL A 25 -3.53 -3.03 -4.17
N VAL A 26 -3.59 -2.58 -2.92
CA VAL A 26 -2.92 -3.20 -1.77
C VAL A 26 -3.99 -3.89 -0.93
N ALA A 27 -3.99 -5.23 -0.92
CA ALA A 27 -4.85 -6.00 -0.03
C ALA A 27 -4.30 -5.93 1.40
N ILE A 28 -5.16 -5.66 2.39
CA ILE A 28 -4.73 -5.46 3.78
C ILE A 28 -5.42 -6.50 4.66
N ALA A 29 -4.66 -7.36 5.33
CA ALA A 29 -5.18 -8.30 6.31
C ALA A 29 -4.78 -7.91 7.73
N ARG A 30 -5.77 -7.92 8.62
CA ARG A 30 -5.60 -7.67 10.05
C ARG A 30 -5.86 -8.97 10.82
N HIS A 31 -5.05 -9.22 11.86
CA HIS A 31 -5.19 -10.39 12.74
C HIS A 31 -5.29 -11.71 11.94
N LEU A 32 -4.50 -11.85 10.88
CA LEU A 32 -4.53 -13.03 10.03
C LEU A 32 -3.71 -14.18 10.66
N ALA A 33 -4.37 -15.31 10.87
CA ALA A 33 -3.68 -16.53 11.29
C ALA A 33 -2.72 -17.02 10.19
N ALA A 34 -1.49 -17.41 10.56
CA ALA A 34 -0.49 -17.87 9.61
C ALA A 34 -0.96 -19.06 8.75
N SER A 35 -1.83 -19.93 9.29
CA SER A 35 -2.41 -21.06 8.56
C SER A 35 -3.32 -20.68 7.39
N ARG A 36 -3.75 -19.40 7.31
CA ARG A 36 -4.64 -18.92 6.24
C ARG A 36 -3.91 -18.09 5.20
N VAL A 37 -2.68 -17.69 5.48
CA VAL A 37 -1.98 -16.66 4.69
C VAL A 37 -1.70 -17.14 3.27
N GLU A 38 -1.33 -18.41 3.09
CA GLU A 38 -1.00 -18.99 1.77
C GLU A 38 -2.24 -19.02 0.87
N ALA A 39 -3.36 -19.54 1.36
CA ALA A 39 -4.61 -19.59 0.59
C ALA A 39 -5.12 -18.19 0.18
N ILE A 40 -4.95 -17.19 1.05
CA ILE A 40 -5.32 -15.80 0.73
C ILE A 40 -4.34 -15.22 -0.30
N ALA A 41 -3.04 -15.48 -0.17
CA ALA A 41 -2.04 -15.02 -1.13
C ALA A 41 -2.32 -15.56 -2.55
N ASP A 42 -2.62 -16.85 -2.66
CA ASP A 42 -2.98 -17.50 -3.93
C ASP A 42 -4.25 -16.87 -4.52
N ALA A 43 -5.29 -16.68 -3.70
CA ALA A 43 -6.54 -16.08 -4.14
C ALA A 43 -6.37 -14.62 -4.61
N LEU A 44 -5.53 -13.84 -3.94
CA LEU A 44 -5.20 -12.48 -4.33
C LEU A 44 -4.43 -12.44 -5.66
N LEU A 45 -3.42 -13.31 -5.79
CA LEU A 45 -2.62 -13.44 -7.00
C LEU A 45 -3.48 -13.85 -8.21
N GLU A 46 -4.33 -14.85 -8.05
CA GLU A 46 -5.28 -15.29 -9.08
C GLU A 46 -6.27 -14.18 -9.47
N GLY A 47 -6.65 -13.33 -8.50
CA GLY A 47 -7.52 -12.16 -8.71
C GLY A 47 -6.80 -10.94 -9.28
N GLY A 48 -5.47 -11.00 -9.52
CA GLY A 48 -4.68 -9.90 -10.08
C GLY A 48 -4.23 -8.85 -9.07
N VAL A 49 -4.35 -9.11 -7.77
CA VAL A 49 -3.81 -8.25 -6.70
C VAL A 49 -2.36 -8.66 -6.44
N LEU A 50 -1.43 -7.72 -6.61
CA LEU A 50 0.00 -7.98 -6.58
C LEU A 50 0.73 -7.38 -5.36
N ALA A 51 -0.02 -6.87 -4.38
CA ALA A 51 0.53 -6.38 -3.12
C ALA A 51 -0.37 -6.81 -1.95
N PHE A 52 0.24 -7.42 -0.94
CA PHE A 52 -0.45 -7.96 0.22
C PHE A 52 0.21 -7.45 1.51
N GLU A 53 -0.49 -6.59 2.24
CA GLU A 53 -0.09 -5.99 3.52
C GLU A 53 -0.63 -6.83 4.68
N LEU A 54 0.27 -7.31 5.54
CA LEU A 54 -0.05 -7.97 6.80
C LEU A 54 0.22 -6.99 7.94
N THR A 55 -0.80 -6.67 8.74
CA THR A 55 -0.66 -5.64 9.78
C THR A 55 -0.03 -6.20 11.06
N LEU A 56 0.92 -5.45 11.63
CA LEU A 56 1.63 -5.76 12.88
C LEU A 56 0.77 -5.44 14.12
N ASN A 57 -0.47 -5.95 14.15
CA ASN A 57 -1.32 -5.85 15.34
C ASN A 57 -0.86 -6.85 16.40
N GLU A 58 -1.18 -6.61 17.66
CA GLU A 58 -0.88 -7.54 18.73
C GLU A 58 -1.69 -8.86 18.61
N PRO A 59 -1.08 -10.02 18.85
CA PRO A 59 0.33 -10.23 19.19
C PRO A 59 1.24 -10.13 17.94
N GLN A 60 2.25 -9.28 17.99
CA GLN A 60 3.18 -9.07 16.87
C GLN A 60 3.87 -10.34 16.38
N ALA A 61 4.15 -11.29 17.29
CA ALA A 61 4.79 -12.55 16.93
C ALA A 61 3.97 -13.37 15.92
N ASP A 62 2.64 -13.32 16.00
CA ASP A 62 1.76 -14.00 15.05
C ASP A 62 1.78 -13.32 13.68
N ALA A 63 1.76 -12.00 13.66
CA ALA A 63 1.87 -11.22 12.43
C ALA A 63 3.21 -11.46 11.71
N LEU A 64 4.32 -11.50 12.45
CA LEU A 64 5.64 -11.79 11.88
C LEU A 64 5.72 -13.20 11.30
N ARG A 65 5.16 -14.21 11.98
CA ARG A 65 5.06 -15.58 11.42
C ARG A 65 4.21 -15.62 10.15
N ALA A 66 3.13 -14.85 10.10
CA ALA A 66 2.30 -14.74 8.90
C ALA A 66 3.06 -14.08 7.73
N ILE A 67 3.83 -13.00 8.00
CA ILE A 67 4.69 -12.36 7.00
C ILE A 67 5.74 -13.35 6.47
N GLU A 68 6.43 -14.05 7.36
CA GLU A 68 7.45 -15.05 6.98
C GLU A 68 6.86 -16.18 6.14
N ALA A 69 5.70 -16.72 6.52
CA ALA A 69 5.02 -17.75 5.75
C ALA A 69 4.60 -17.25 4.36
N ALA A 70 3.99 -16.05 4.30
CA ALA A 70 3.61 -15.42 3.05
C ALA A 70 4.81 -15.18 2.13
N ALA A 71 5.89 -14.59 2.65
CA ALA A 71 7.07 -14.25 1.87
C ALA A 71 7.75 -15.50 1.27
N ARG A 72 7.82 -16.60 2.03
CA ARG A 72 8.30 -17.89 1.51
C ARG A 72 7.39 -18.46 0.43
N HIS A 73 6.08 -18.44 0.67
CA HIS A 73 5.09 -19.02 -0.23
C HIS A 73 5.08 -18.32 -1.60
N VAL A 74 5.17 -17.00 -1.62
CA VAL A 74 5.09 -16.21 -2.87
C VAL A 74 6.43 -16.06 -3.60
N THR A 75 7.47 -16.75 -3.16
CA THR A 75 8.80 -16.71 -3.80
C THR A 75 8.68 -17.07 -5.29
N GLY A 76 9.22 -16.22 -6.16
CA GLY A 76 9.15 -16.40 -7.63
C GLY A 76 7.85 -15.91 -8.27
N THR A 77 6.88 -15.42 -7.49
CA THR A 77 5.65 -14.79 -8.02
C THR A 77 5.78 -13.25 -8.05
N PRO A 78 4.92 -12.54 -8.77
CA PRO A 78 4.87 -11.07 -8.76
C PRO A 78 4.26 -10.48 -7.49
N LEU A 79 3.61 -11.26 -6.63
CA LEU A 79 2.98 -10.77 -5.40
C LEU A 79 4.05 -10.29 -4.40
N ARG A 80 3.89 -9.10 -3.87
CA ARG A 80 4.79 -8.49 -2.88
C ARG A 80 4.13 -8.48 -1.51
N ILE A 81 4.87 -8.95 -0.51
CA ILE A 81 4.41 -8.95 0.88
C ILE A 81 4.92 -7.69 1.56
N GLY A 82 4.03 -6.99 2.26
CA GLY A 82 4.35 -5.83 3.06
C GLY A 82 3.89 -5.95 4.50
N ALA A 83 4.47 -5.13 5.35
CA ALA A 83 4.04 -4.99 6.74
C ALA A 83 3.29 -3.68 6.96
N GLY A 84 2.09 -3.76 7.52
CA GLY A 84 1.28 -2.61 7.91
C GLY A 84 1.28 -2.33 9.41
N THR A 85 0.78 -1.16 9.79
CA THR A 85 0.74 -0.71 11.18
C THR A 85 2.15 -0.69 11.82
N VAL A 86 3.14 -0.30 11.01
CA VAL A 86 4.52 -0.16 11.48
C VAL A 86 4.61 1.15 12.27
N LEU A 87 4.97 1.06 13.56
CA LEU A 87 4.96 2.20 14.49
C LEU A 87 6.37 2.51 15.05
N THR A 88 7.34 1.61 14.89
CA THR A 88 8.68 1.77 15.46
C THR A 88 9.75 1.21 14.52
N HIS A 89 10.99 1.68 14.66
CA HIS A 89 12.14 1.13 13.95
C HIS A 89 12.37 -0.36 14.22
N GLU A 90 12.12 -0.80 15.47
CA GLU A 90 12.23 -2.21 15.81
C GLU A 90 11.20 -3.05 15.05
N ALA A 91 9.94 -2.62 15.04
CA ALA A 91 8.88 -3.31 14.30
C ALA A 91 9.18 -3.33 12.80
N ALA A 92 9.71 -2.24 12.24
CA ALA A 92 10.13 -2.17 10.83
C ALA A 92 11.21 -3.21 10.52
N ARG A 93 12.30 -3.27 11.33
CA ARG A 93 13.37 -4.26 11.13
C ARG A 93 12.86 -5.68 11.23
N ARG A 94 12.11 -6.00 12.29
CA ARG A 94 11.56 -7.35 12.46
C ARG A 94 10.67 -7.78 11.30
N ALA A 95 9.89 -6.85 10.75
CA ALA A 95 9.05 -7.13 9.59
C ALA A 95 9.88 -7.39 8.32
N THR A 96 10.93 -6.61 8.08
CA THR A 96 11.82 -6.82 6.92
C THR A 96 12.66 -8.10 7.08
N ASP A 97 13.13 -8.41 8.28
CA ASP A 97 13.81 -9.69 8.57
C ASP A 97 12.87 -10.88 8.33
N ALA A 98 11.57 -10.73 8.56
CA ALA A 98 10.54 -11.73 8.26
C ALA A 98 10.18 -11.81 6.76
N GLY A 99 10.73 -10.93 5.90
CA GLY A 99 10.55 -10.96 4.46
C GLY A 99 9.57 -9.91 3.90
N ALA A 100 9.14 -8.92 4.69
CA ALA A 100 8.38 -7.80 4.15
C ALA A 100 9.24 -6.96 3.19
N THR A 101 8.72 -6.67 2.01
CA THR A 101 9.40 -5.92 0.94
C THR A 101 8.95 -4.47 0.83
N PHE A 102 7.95 -4.05 1.60
CA PHE A 102 7.50 -2.67 1.76
C PHE A 102 6.84 -2.49 3.13
N LEU A 103 6.81 -1.23 3.62
CA LEU A 103 6.27 -0.87 4.91
C LEU A 103 5.13 0.14 4.78
N VAL A 104 4.09 -0.02 5.61
CA VAL A 104 2.94 0.90 5.66
C VAL A 104 2.72 1.37 7.10
N MET A 105 2.59 2.66 7.27
CA MET A 105 2.39 3.31 8.56
C MET A 105 0.99 3.94 8.64
N PRO A 106 0.34 4.01 9.79
CA PRO A 106 -0.92 4.74 9.95
C PRO A 106 -0.73 6.24 10.15
N HIS A 107 0.49 6.71 10.36
CA HIS A 107 0.89 8.08 10.67
C HIS A 107 2.18 8.44 9.94
N THR A 108 2.56 9.71 9.96
CA THR A 108 3.84 10.18 9.43
C THR A 108 4.84 10.35 10.57
N ASP A 109 5.88 9.52 10.56
CA ASP A 109 7.10 9.70 11.36
C ASP A 109 8.28 9.88 10.39
N PRO A 110 8.78 11.13 10.21
CA PRO A 110 9.87 11.40 9.27
C PRO A 110 11.15 10.61 9.57
N GLY A 111 11.45 10.35 10.85
CA GLY A 111 12.63 9.58 11.24
C GLY A 111 12.56 8.13 10.76
N LEU A 112 11.42 7.47 10.97
CA LEU A 112 11.20 6.11 10.51
C LEU A 112 11.13 6.03 8.98
N VAL A 113 10.52 7.02 8.33
CA VAL A 113 10.48 7.10 6.85
C VAL A 113 11.90 7.23 6.28
N THR A 114 12.72 8.15 6.82
CA THR A 114 14.11 8.34 6.39
C THR A 114 14.93 7.07 6.58
N TRP A 115 14.81 6.43 7.74
CA TRP A 115 15.50 5.17 8.00
C TRP A 115 15.13 4.08 6.98
N ALA A 116 13.84 3.90 6.68
CA ALA A 116 13.42 2.90 5.70
C ALA A 116 13.94 3.21 4.29
N ALA A 117 13.87 4.49 3.89
CA ALA A 117 14.39 4.93 2.60
C ALA A 117 15.91 4.70 2.46
N ASP A 118 16.68 4.98 3.52
CA ASP A 118 18.13 4.71 3.57
C ASP A 118 18.48 3.22 3.44
N GLN A 119 17.57 2.34 3.85
CA GLN A 119 17.70 0.89 3.66
C GLN A 119 17.20 0.42 2.28
N GLY A 120 16.74 1.34 1.41
CA GLY A 120 16.15 1.00 0.13
C GLY A 120 14.74 0.35 0.23
N ILE A 121 14.08 0.47 1.38
CA ILE A 121 12.78 -0.14 1.64
C ILE A 121 11.67 0.86 1.29
N PRO A 122 10.78 0.56 0.33
CA PRO A 122 9.61 1.37 0.05
C PRO A 122 8.73 1.52 1.29
N VAL A 123 8.41 2.76 1.68
CA VAL A 123 7.58 3.06 2.84
C VAL A 123 6.44 4.00 2.47
N PHE A 124 5.26 3.75 3.03
CA PHE A 124 4.03 4.49 2.80
C PHE A 124 3.51 5.07 4.13
N PRO A 125 3.99 6.26 4.56
CA PRO A 125 3.49 6.93 5.75
C PRO A 125 2.04 7.37 5.58
N GLY A 126 1.26 7.27 6.66
CA GLY A 126 -0.13 7.71 6.71
C GLY A 126 -0.24 9.20 7.00
N ALA A 127 -1.10 9.90 6.26
CA ALA A 127 -1.33 11.32 6.39
C ALA A 127 -2.81 11.67 6.22
N ALA A 128 -3.27 12.66 6.98
CA ALA A 128 -4.61 13.23 6.93
C ALA A 128 -4.61 14.75 6.66
N THR A 129 -3.44 15.37 6.57
CA THR A 129 -3.24 16.79 6.32
C THR A 129 -2.19 17.03 5.24
N PRO A 130 -2.24 18.19 4.52
CA PRO A 130 -1.19 18.56 3.55
C PRO A 130 0.22 18.62 4.16
N THR A 131 0.33 19.05 5.43
CA THR A 131 1.61 19.12 6.14
C THR A 131 2.22 17.74 6.33
N GLU A 132 1.43 16.75 6.75
CA GLU A 132 1.89 15.36 6.91
C GLU A 132 2.25 14.73 5.57
N VAL A 133 1.46 14.99 4.52
CA VAL A 133 1.76 14.53 3.16
C VAL A 133 3.14 15.02 2.72
N LEU A 134 3.39 16.33 2.85
CA LEU A 134 4.66 16.92 2.47
C LEU A 134 5.81 16.40 3.34
N ALA A 135 5.62 16.31 4.66
CA ALA A 135 6.63 15.80 5.59
C ALA A 135 7.04 14.35 5.27
N GLY A 136 6.06 13.46 5.04
CA GLY A 136 6.32 12.07 4.64
C GLY A 136 7.08 12.00 3.30
N TRP A 137 6.65 12.80 2.32
CA TRP A 137 7.32 12.86 1.02
C TRP A 137 8.77 13.37 1.13
N GLN A 138 9.00 14.46 1.85
CA GLN A 138 10.34 15.01 2.07
C GLN A 138 11.26 14.06 2.86
N ALA A 139 10.70 13.22 3.71
CA ALA A 139 11.45 12.20 4.44
C ALA A 139 11.85 10.98 3.57
N GLY A 140 11.36 10.86 2.32
CA GLY A 140 11.75 9.79 1.39
C GLY A 140 10.70 8.72 1.15
N ALA A 141 9.44 8.95 1.50
CA ALA A 141 8.35 8.00 1.23
C ALA A 141 8.26 7.64 -0.25
N ALA A 142 8.01 6.36 -0.58
CA ALA A 142 7.76 5.92 -1.95
C ALA A 142 6.42 6.46 -2.47
N ALA A 143 5.40 6.50 -1.63
CA ALA A 143 4.13 7.17 -1.82
C ALA A 143 3.57 7.55 -0.45
N VAL A 144 2.55 8.42 -0.39
CA VAL A 144 1.89 8.78 0.87
C VAL A 144 0.53 8.13 0.95
N LYS A 145 0.30 7.38 2.03
CA LYS A 145 -1.00 6.78 2.33
C LYS A 145 -1.95 7.87 2.85
N VAL A 146 -3.04 8.14 2.14
CA VAL A 146 -4.13 9.00 2.65
C VAL A 146 -5.02 8.18 3.58
N PHE A 147 -5.03 8.52 4.88
CA PHE A 147 -5.70 7.71 5.90
C PHE A 147 -6.32 8.58 7.03
N PRO A 148 -7.57 8.31 7.45
CA PRO A 148 -8.51 7.32 6.91
C PRO A 148 -9.26 7.84 5.67
N ALA A 149 -9.23 7.09 4.56
CA ALA A 149 -9.75 7.52 3.28
C ALA A 149 -11.28 7.69 3.26
N SER A 150 -12.03 6.85 3.99
CA SER A 150 -13.49 6.96 4.07
C SER A 150 -13.97 8.30 4.67
N THR A 151 -13.16 8.90 5.55
CA THR A 151 -13.48 10.20 6.17
C THR A 151 -13.07 11.37 5.28
N LEU A 152 -11.88 11.26 4.64
CA LEU A 152 -11.31 12.33 3.83
C LEU A 152 -11.93 12.42 2.43
N GLY A 153 -12.28 11.29 1.85
CA GLY A 153 -12.94 11.19 0.56
C GLY A 153 -12.04 11.45 -0.66
N PRO A 154 -12.55 11.16 -1.87
CA PRO A 154 -11.82 11.39 -3.12
C PRO A 154 -11.53 12.87 -3.39
N THR A 155 -12.36 13.78 -2.88
CA THR A 155 -12.15 15.22 -3.01
C THR A 155 -10.85 15.67 -2.36
N PHE A 156 -10.53 15.15 -1.17
CA PHE A 156 -9.28 15.46 -0.49
C PHE A 156 -8.06 15.05 -1.34
N VAL A 157 -8.10 13.86 -1.95
CA VAL A 157 -7.03 13.40 -2.85
C VAL A 157 -6.88 14.34 -4.05
N ARG A 158 -7.99 14.74 -4.67
CA ARG A 158 -7.96 15.66 -5.81
C ARG A 158 -7.39 17.03 -5.45
N GLU A 159 -7.79 17.60 -4.32
CA GLU A 159 -7.31 18.91 -3.87
C GLU A 159 -5.79 18.90 -3.53
N LEU A 160 -5.29 17.80 -2.99
CA LEU A 160 -3.84 17.62 -2.76
C LEU A 160 -3.04 17.62 -4.06
N ARG A 161 -3.61 17.19 -5.19
CA ARG A 161 -2.93 17.16 -6.49
C ARG A 161 -2.61 18.55 -7.02
N GLY A 162 -3.29 19.61 -6.55
CA GLY A 162 -3.01 21.00 -6.92
C GLY A 162 -1.59 21.40 -6.44
N PRO A 163 -1.36 21.50 -5.13
CA PRO A 163 -0.06 21.89 -4.57
C PRO A 163 1.03 20.79 -4.69
N PHE A 164 0.66 19.50 -4.81
CA PHE A 164 1.59 18.37 -4.81
C PHE A 164 1.35 17.43 -6.01
N PRO A 165 1.56 17.91 -7.25
CA PRO A 165 1.25 17.14 -8.46
C PRO A 165 2.10 15.86 -8.58
N ASP A 166 3.31 15.87 -8.02
CA ASP A 166 4.29 14.78 -8.17
C ASP A 166 4.29 13.79 -7.00
N ILE A 167 3.54 14.06 -5.91
CA ILE A 167 3.46 13.15 -4.77
C ILE A 167 2.46 12.03 -5.08
N PRO A 168 2.90 10.75 -5.18
CA PRO A 168 1.99 9.63 -5.34
C PRO A 168 1.14 9.45 -4.08
N LEU A 169 -0.19 9.39 -4.24
CA LEU A 169 -1.14 9.22 -3.13
C LEU A 169 -1.81 7.85 -3.21
N LEU A 170 -1.87 7.15 -2.07
CA LEU A 170 -2.46 5.83 -1.92
C LEU A 170 -3.52 5.86 -0.80
N PRO A 171 -4.78 6.22 -1.11
CA PRO A 171 -5.86 6.23 -0.13
C PRO A 171 -6.14 4.82 0.41
N SER A 172 -6.40 4.76 1.73
CA SER A 172 -6.66 3.52 2.46
C SER A 172 -7.56 3.76 3.68
N GLY A 173 -8.28 2.74 4.10
CA GLY A 173 -9.15 2.80 5.29
C GLY A 173 -10.60 3.11 4.94
N GLY A 174 -11.46 2.07 5.04
CA GLY A 174 -12.88 2.15 4.85
C GLY A 174 -13.35 2.33 3.39
N ILE A 175 -12.47 2.09 2.42
CA ILE A 175 -12.82 2.14 0.98
C ILE A 175 -13.67 0.90 0.64
N THR A 176 -14.78 1.12 -0.05
CA THR A 176 -15.64 0.08 -0.62
C THR A 176 -15.40 -0.04 -2.13
N LEU A 177 -15.92 -1.10 -2.75
CA LEU A 177 -15.81 -1.27 -4.21
C LEU A 177 -16.42 -0.08 -4.98
N ALA A 178 -17.50 0.50 -4.47
CA ALA A 178 -18.16 1.65 -5.10
C ALA A 178 -17.29 2.93 -5.11
N ASP A 179 -16.37 3.06 -4.17
CA ASP A 179 -15.51 4.25 -4.03
C ASP A 179 -14.27 4.20 -4.93
N VAL A 180 -13.88 3.00 -5.39
CA VAL A 180 -12.62 2.74 -6.12
C VAL A 180 -12.43 3.70 -7.28
N ALA A 181 -13.41 3.76 -8.18
CA ALA A 181 -13.32 4.57 -9.38
C ALA A 181 -13.19 6.07 -9.07
N ALA A 182 -13.83 6.55 -8.00
CA ALA A 182 -13.75 7.95 -7.58
C ALA A 182 -12.35 8.31 -7.07
N PHE A 183 -11.72 7.44 -6.28
CA PHE A 183 -10.35 7.66 -5.80
C PHE A 183 -9.31 7.61 -6.93
N ILE A 184 -9.42 6.65 -7.85
CA ILE A 184 -8.49 6.55 -9.00
C ILE A 184 -8.61 7.77 -9.90
N ARG A 185 -9.84 8.22 -10.23
CA ARG A 185 -10.07 9.44 -11.04
C ARG A 185 -9.63 10.72 -10.32
N ALA A 186 -9.61 10.72 -8.98
CA ALA A 186 -9.05 11.81 -8.19
C ALA A 186 -7.51 11.89 -8.27
N GLY A 187 -6.84 10.92 -8.88
CA GLY A 187 -5.40 10.89 -9.08
C GLY A 187 -4.63 9.99 -8.10
N ALA A 188 -5.33 9.09 -7.40
CA ALA A 188 -4.66 8.05 -6.61
C ALA A 188 -3.90 7.08 -7.52
N VAL A 189 -2.67 6.69 -7.12
CA VAL A 189 -1.86 5.69 -7.87
C VAL A 189 -2.34 4.27 -7.64
N GLY A 190 -3.10 4.04 -6.57
CA GLY A 190 -3.71 2.79 -6.17
C GLY A 190 -4.54 3.01 -4.90
N ILE A 191 -5.10 1.95 -4.36
CA ILE A 191 -5.93 1.97 -3.14
C ILE A 191 -5.53 0.85 -2.19
N GLY A 192 -5.69 1.09 -0.88
CA GLY A 192 -5.56 0.05 0.15
C GLY A 192 -6.94 -0.47 0.58
N MET A 193 -7.20 -1.76 0.39
CA MET A 193 -8.46 -2.40 0.76
C MET A 193 -8.28 -3.43 1.88
N GLY A 194 -9.00 -3.23 2.98
CA GLY A 194 -8.95 -4.09 4.15
C GLY A 194 -9.98 -5.23 4.14
N SER A 195 -10.74 -5.34 5.23
CA SER A 195 -11.61 -6.47 5.53
C SER A 195 -12.60 -6.84 4.43
N TRP A 196 -13.08 -5.89 3.66
CA TRP A 196 -13.97 -6.20 2.53
C TRP A 196 -13.32 -7.22 1.57
N LEU A 197 -12.02 -7.10 1.32
CA LEU A 197 -11.28 -7.96 0.41
C LEU A 197 -10.77 -9.23 1.09
N THR A 198 -10.24 -9.13 2.32
CA THR A 198 -9.41 -10.18 2.92
C THR A 198 -10.07 -10.96 4.07
N ALA A 199 -11.23 -10.53 4.59
CA ALA A 199 -11.84 -11.15 5.76
C ALA A 199 -12.67 -12.42 5.44
N ASP A 200 -12.94 -12.69 4.17
CA ASP A 200 -13.72 -13.87 3.79
C ASP A 200 -12.97 -15.16 4.15
N ARG A 201 -13.74 -16.21 4.49
CA ARG A 201 -13.17 -17.53 4.78
C ARG A 201 -12.96 -18.36 3.52
N ASP A 202 -13.73 -18.08 2.48
CA ASP A 202 -13.65 -18.76 1.19
C ASP A 202 -12.64 -18.05 0.27
N ALA A 203 -11.63 -18.78 -0.15
CA ALA A 203 -10.61 -18.28 -1.08
C ALA A 203 -11.23 -17.90 -2.44
N THR A 204 -12.24 -18.63 -2.92
CA THR A 204 -12.95 -18.32 -4.17
C THR A 204 -13.66 -16.96 -4.11
N ALA A 205 -14.24 -16.64 -2.96
CA ALA A 205 -14.85 -15.33 -2.73
C ALA A 205 -13.80 -14.22 -2.74
N ILE A 206 -12.60 -14.46 -2.16
CA ILE A 206 -11.49 -13.52 -2.19
C ILE A 206 -11.01 -13.30 -3.63
N THR A 207 -10.81 -14.37 -4.40
CA THR A 207 -10.43 -14.27 -5.83
C THR A 207 -11.44 -13.43 -6.62
N SER A 208 -12.75 -13.71 -6.43
CA SER A 208 -13.82 -12.95 -7.10
C SER A 208 -13.76 -11.45 -6.74
N LYS A 209 -13.65 -11.12 -5.45
CA LYS A 209 -13.53 -9.73 -4.98
C LYS A 209 -12.27 -9.05 -5.51
N ALA A 210 -11.14 -9.77 -5.54
CA ALA A 210 -9.89 -9.27 -6.08
C ALA A 210 -10.02 -8.92 -7.57
N ARG A 211 -10.63 -9.77 -8.38
CA ARG A 211 -10.93 -9.49 -9.80
C ARG A 211 -11.83 -8.26 -9.96
N HIS A 212 -12.89 -8.15 -9.17
CA HIS A 212 -13.79 -6.99 -9.25
C HIS A 212 -13.05 -5.69 -8.95
N VAL A 213 -12.22 -5.66 -7.90
CA VAL A 213 -11.53 -4.42 -7.53
C VAL A 213 -10.41 -4.07 -8.53
N THR A 214 -9.66 -5.05 -9.04
CA THR A 214 -8.63 -4.79 -10.07
C THR A 214 -9.25 -4.31 -11.36
N THR A 215 -10.37 -4.89 -11.80
CA THR A 215 -11.14 -4.40 -12.96
C THR A 215 -11.61 -2.97 -12.75
N ALA A 216 -12.22 -2.65 -11.59
CA ALA A 216 -12.68 -1.30 -11.30
C ALA A 216 -11.54 -0.26 -11.31
N VAL A 217 -10.34 -0.64 -10.84
CA VAL A 217 -9.14 0.21 -10.92
C VAL A 217 -8.75 0.44 -12.39
N GLN A 218 -8.67 -0.61 -13.19
CA GLN A 218 -8.25 -0.50 -14.59
C GLN A 218 -9.21 0.34 -15.42
N GLU A 219 -10.51 0.15 -15.26
CA GLU A 219 -11.55 0.94 -15.94
C GLU A 219 -11.56 2.42 -15.53
N ALA A 220 -11.14 2.72 -14.29
CA ALA A 220 -11.11 4.09 -13.78
C ALA A 220 -9.84 4.85 -14.17
N ARG A 221 -8.78 4.16 -14.60
CA ARG A 221 -7.51 4.79 -15.01
C ARG A 221 -7.70 5.61 -16.28
N PRO A 222 -7.07 6.81 -16.36
CA PRO A 222 -7.09 7.57 -17.61
C PRO A 222 -6.43 6.74 -18.73
N THR A 223 -7.10 6.67 -19.87
CA THR A 223 -6.49 6.10 -21.08
C THR A 223 -5.24 6.91 -21.44
N PRO A 224 -4.08 6.28 -21.72
CA PRO A 224 -2.93 7.01 -22.21
C PRO A 224 -3.34 7.85 -23.42
N ARG A 225 -3.13 9.17 -23.36
CA ARG A 225 -3.34 10.00 -24.55
C ARG A 225 -2.36 9.51 -25.60
N ALA A 226 -2.88 9.07 -26.75
CA ALA A 226 -2.07 8.85 -27.91
C ALA A 226 -1.33 10.15 -28.21
N GLY A 227 -0.01 10.16 -28.03
CA GLY A 227 0.88 11.28 -28.34
C GLY A 227 1.06 11.46 -29.82
#